data_8698e5be3b85283357665d49febbaed1
#
_entry.id   8698e5be3b85283357665d49febbaed1
#
_cell.length_a   1.000
_cell.length_b   1.000
_cell.length_c   1.000
_cell.angle_alpha   90.00
_cell.angle_beta   90.00
_cell.angle_gamma   90.00
#
_symmetry.space_group_name_H-M   'P 1'
#
loop_
_entity.id
_entity.type
_entity.pdbx_description
1 polymer ?
#
loop_
_entity_poly.entity_id
_entity_poly.type
_entity_poly.pdbx_seq_one_letter_code
_entity_poly.pdbx_strand_id
1 'polypeptide(L)'
;MSVTTDSALVVCPDCGAPNRVPAPRLGQHPTCGRCKAPLFAGKPLDADLASFERHVGRGSLPVLVDFWAEWCGPCKAMAPAYAQAAQVLEPQVRLLKVDTERVPELGQRYQIRSIPTMILFKGGREAARTSGAMPTQAIVQWARSAA
;
A
#
# COMPACT_ATOMS: atom_id res chain seq x y z
N MET A 1 1.46 -26.12 14.52
CA MET A 1 1.82 -25.48 14.34
C MET A 1 2.60 -24.58 14.28
N SER A 2 3.07 -24.18 13.89
CA SER A 2 4.05 -23.39 13.93
C SER A 2 3.91 -22.07 13.41
N VAL A 3 2.94 -21.44 13.89
CA VAL A 3 2.74 -20.08 13.55
C VAL A 3 3.88 -19.20 13.92
N THR A 4 4.68 -19.62 14.83
CA THR A 4 5.81 -18.85 15.29
C THR A 4 6.85 -18.64 14.21
N THR A 5 6.81 -19.43 13.14
CA THR A 5 7.76 -19.28 12.05
C THR A 5 7.28 -18.28 10.99
N ASP A 6 6.05 -17.79 11.13
CA ASP A 6 5.54 -16.87 10.15
C ASP A 6 6.29 -15.55 10.21
N SER A 7 6.69 -15.07 9.06
CA SER A 7 7.34 -13.79 8.92
C SER A 7 6.81 -13.11 7.67
N ALA A 8 6.86 -11.78 7.68
CA ALA A 8 6.52 -10.98 6.52
C ALA A 8 7.79 -10.52 5.84
N LEU A 9 7.73 -10.43 4.52
CA LEU A 9 8.80 -9.80 3.76
C LEU A 9 8.37 -8.38 3.49
N VAL A 10 9.02 -7.43 4.13
CA VAL A 10 8.64 -6.03 4.10
C VAL A 10 9.69 -5.24 3.34
N VAL A 11 9.26 -4.59 2.25
CA VAL A 11 10.15 -3.77 1.46
C VAL A 11 10.32 -2.41 2.13
N CYS A 12 11.57 -1.98 2.31
CA CYS A 12 11.86 -0.69 2.90
C CYS A 12 11.36 0.43 1.99
N PRO A 13 10.58 1.38 2.52
CA PRO A 13 10.09 2.49 1.69
C PRO A 13 11.19 3.44 1.26
N ASP A 14 12.34 3.41 1.95
CA ASP A 14 13.42 4.35 1.69
C ASP A 14 14.46 3.77 0.73
N CYS A 15 15.00 2.59 1.02
CA CYS A 15 16.07 2.03 0.19
C CYS A 15 15.64 0.86 -0.70
N GLY A 16 14.41 0.36 -0.54
CA GLY A 16 13.90 -0.72 -1.36
C GLY A 16 14.36 -2.11 -0.97
N ALA A 17 15.16 -2.25 0.10
CA ALA A 17 15.64 -3.55 0.52
C ALA A 17 14.52 -4.39 1.13
N PRO A 18 14.48 -5.70 0.84
CA PRO A 18 13.52 -6.57 1.52
C PRO A 18 13.99 -6.87 2.94
N ASN A 19 13.05 -6.91 3.88
CA ASN A 19 13.33 -7.19 5.28
C ASN A 19 12.39 -8.31 5.74
N ARG A 20 12.98 -9.35 6.32
CA ARG A 20 12.16 -10.42 6.90
C ARG A 20 11.83 -10.05 8.35
N VAL A 21 10.56 -9.79 8.61
CA VAL A 21 10.11 -9.33 9.91
C VAL A 21 9.20 -10.40 10.50
N PRO A 22 9.55 -10.99 11.64
CA PRO A 22 8.65 -11.95 12.30
C PRO A 22 7.31 -11.30 12.61
N ALA A 23 6.22 -12.04 12.41
CA ALA A 23 4.89 -11.49 12.58
C ALA A 23 4.68 -10.77 13.92
N PRO A 24 5.17 -11.31 15.06
CA PRO A 24 4.99 -10.58 16.34
C PRO A 24 5.73 -9.25 16.39
N ARG A 25 6.73 -9.04 15.54
CA ARG A 25 7.51 -7.81 15.56
C ARG A 25 6.99 -6.73 14.61
N LEU A 26 6.01 -7.06 13.77
CA LEU A 26 5.50 -6.08 12.83
C LEU A 26 4.99 -4.82 13.51
N GLY A 27 4.35 -4.95 14.67
CA GLY A 27 3.81 -3.83 15.41
C GLY A 27 4.80 -3.15 16.34
N GLN A 28 6.07 -3.55 16.33
CA GLN A 28 7.07 -3.04 17.25
C GLN A 28 8.02 -2.04 16.59
N HIS A 29 7.50 -1.27 15.62
CA HIS A 29 8.26 -0.22 14.92
C HIS A 29 9.57 -0.74 14.32
N PRO A 30 9.49 -1.77 13.45
CA PRO A 30 10.71 -2.34 12.87
C PRO A 30 11.41 -1.35 11.95
N THR A 31 12.73 -1.46 11.91
CA THR A 31 13.56 -0.63 11.04
C THR A 31 14.26 -1.51 10.01
N CYS A 32 14.64 -0.88 8.90
CA CYS A 32 15.35 -1.58 7.82
C CYS A 32 16.73 -2.02 8.30
N GLY A 33 17.06 -3.28 8.09
CA GLY A 33 18.38 -3.81 8.46
C GLY A 33 19.50 -3.19 7.65
N ARG A 34 19.19 -2.62 6.49
CA ARG A 34 20.20 -2.06 5.60
C ARG A 34 20.41 -0.57 5.82
N CYS A 35 19.34 0.25 5.79
CA CYS A 35 19.46 1.70 5.87
C CYS A 35 19.00 2.28 7.20
N LYS A 36 18.42 1.47 8.07
CA LYS A 36 17.95 1.84 9.42
C LYS A 36 16.73 2.74 9.44
N ALA A 37 16.12 3.03 8.28
CA ALA A 37 14.89 3.81 8.24
C ALA A 37 13.71 2.99 8.78
N PRO A 38 12.67 3.66 9.33
CA PRO A 38 11.46 2.94 9.73
C PRO A 38 10.81 2.25 8.55
N LEU A 39 10.34 1.02 8.75
CA LEU A 39 9.65 0.29 7.70
C LEU A 39 8.21 0.76 7.54
N PHE A 40 7.62 1.32 8.58
CA PHE A 40 6.27 1.85 8.56
C PHE A 40 6.24 3.22 9.22
N ALA A 41 5.71 4.20 8.50
CA ALA A 41 5.66 5.58 9.01
C ALA A 41 4.22 6.05 9.24
N GLY A 42 3.23 5.19 9.08
CA GLY A 42 1.83 5.54 9.29
C GLY A 42 1.28 6.45 8.21
N LYS A 43 1.85 6.43 7.01
CA LYS A 43 1.38 7.26 5.90
C LYS A 43 1.55 6.52 4.59
N PRO A 44 0.73 6.86 3.57
CA PRO A 44 0.89 6.26 2.26
C PRO A 44 2.20 6.72 1.61
N LEU A 45 2.71 5.88 0.71
CA LEU A 45 3.94 6.17 -0.03
C LEU A 45 3.58 6.51 -1.47
N ASP A 46 4.16 7.59 -1.99
CA ASP A 46 4.07 7.88 -3.41
C ASP A 46 4.96 6.88 -4.15
N ALA A 47 4.37 6.13 -5.07
CA ALA A 47 5.09 5.07 -5.75
C ALA A 47 5.29 5.40 -7.22
N ASP A 48 6.53 5.24 -7.69
CA ASP A 48 6.81 5.18 -9.12
C ASP A 48 6.73 3.71 -9.56
N LEU A 49 7.05 3.44 -10.83
CA LEU A 49 6.96 2.09 -11.35
C LEU A 49 7.86 1.14 -10.59
N ALA A 50 9.09 1.54 -10.31
CA ALA A 50 10.06 0.67 -9.65
C ALA A 50 9.64 0.34 -8.21
N SER A 51 9.21 1.35 -7.45
CA SER A 51 8.79 1.10 -6.05
C SER A 51 7.48 0.33 -6.00
N PHE A 52 6.56 0.57 -6.94
CA PHE A 52 5.35 -0.23 -7.04
C PHE A 52 5.70 -1.71 -7.24
N GLU A 53 6.59 -2.00 -8.17
CA GLU A 53 6.98 -3.38 -8.45
C GLU A 53 7.63 -4.04 -7.23
N ARG A 54 8.42 -3.29 -6.48
CA ARG A 54 9.06 -3.84 -5.27
C ARG A 54 8.04 -4.16 -4.20
N HIS A 55 7.14 -3.22 -3.89
CA HIS A 55 6.17 -3.44 -2.81
C HIS A 55 5.15 -4.51 -3.17
N VAL A 56 4.63 -4.48 -4.39
CA VAL A 56 3.59 -5.42 -4.81
C VAL A 56 4.19 -6.77 -5.16
N GLY A 57 5.34 -6.78 -5.85
CA GLY A 57 5.91 -8.01 -6.37
C GLY A 57 6.83 -8.75 -5.41
N ARG A 58 7.55 -8.04 -4.55
CA ARG A 58 8.52 -8.65 -3.65
C ARG A 58 8.07 -8.72 -2.22
N GLY A 59 7.29 -7.74 -1.76
CA GLY A 59 6.76 -7.76 -0.40
C GLY A 59 5.69 -8.82 -0.25
N SER A 60 5.49 -9.32 0.96
CA SER A 60 4.46 -10.32 1.23
C SER A 60 3.21 -9.74 1.87
N LEU A 61 3.25 -8.48 2.27
CA LEU A 61 2.07 -7.83 2.82
C LEU A 61 1.06 -7.53 1.73
N PRO A 62 -0.24 -7.56 2.06
CA PRO A 62 -1.22 -6.96 1.14
C PRO A 62 -0.87 -5.50 0.89
N VAL A 63 -1.08 -5.04 -0.35
CA VAL A 63 -0.76 -3.66 -0.73
C VAL A 63 -2.01 -3.01 -1.27
N LEU A 64 -2.42 -1.92 -0.63
CA LEU A 64 -3.52 -1.09 -1.10
C LEU A 64 -2.94 0.05 -1.91
N VAL A 65 -3.46 0.25 -3.13
CA VAL A 65 -2.97 1.29 -4.03
C VAL A 65 -4.11 2.22 -4.41
N ASP A 66 -3.90 3.53 -4.19
CA ASP A 66 -4.82 4.57 -4.61
C ASP A 66 -4.32 5.18 -5.92
N PHE A 67 -5.07 4.95 -7.00
CA PHE A 67 -4.78 5.55 -8.30
C PHE A 67 -5.49 6.90 -8.37
N TRP A 68 -4.72 7.96 -8.54
CA TRP A 68 -5.22 9.33 -8.44
C TRP A 68 -4.53 10.25 -9.45
N ALA A 69 -4.95 11.50 -9.50
CA ALA A 69 -4.27 12.54 -10.30
C ALA A 69 -4.48 13.90 -9.65
N GLU A 70 -3.56 14.81 -9.90
CA GLU A 70 -3.55 16.13 -9.28
C GLU A 70 -4.79 16.96 -9.66
N TRP A 71 -5.31 16.77 -10.87
CA TRP A 71 -6.48 17.50 -11.35
C TRP A 71 -7.81 16.94 -10.81
N CYS A 72 -7.78 15.83 -10.12
CA CYS A 72 -8.98 15.12 -9.69
C CYS A 72 -9.44 15.62 -8.33
N GLY A 73 -10.56 16.35 -8.31
CA GLY A 73 -11.13 16.87 -7.07
C GLY A 73 -11.47 15.81 -6.05
N PRO A 74 -12.24 14.77 -6.42
CA PRO A 74 -12.56 13.70 -5.47
C PRO A 74 -11.33 12.97 -4.93
N CYS A 75 -10.27 12.82 -5.74
CA CYS A 75 -9.03 12.23 -5.28
C CYS A 75 -8.39 13.06 -4.16
N LYS A 76 -8.35 14.38 -4.37
CA LYS A 76 -7.75 15.28 -3.39
C LYS A 76 -8.61 15.36 -2.13
N ALA A 77 -9.92 15.29 -2.28
CA ALA A 77 -10.81 15.27 -1.13
C ALA A 77 -10.63 13.99 -0.30
N MET A 78 -10.32 12.87 -0.94
CA MET A 78 -10.09 11.61 -0.24
C MET A 78 -8.70 11.52 0.39
N ALA A 79 -7.74 12.33 -0.03
CA ALA A 79 -6.36 12.20 0.41
C ALA A 79 -6.20 12.17 1.94
N PRO A 80 -6.85 13.05 2.73
CA PRO A 80 -6.74 12.97 4.19
C PRO A 80 -7.30 11.67 4.75
N ALA A 81 -8.41 11.18 4.20
CA ALA A 81 -9.01 9.94 4.65
C ALA A 81 -8.09 8.75 4.37
N TYR A 82 -7.45 8.75 3.21
CA TYR A 82 -6.51 7.70 2.84
C TYR A 82 -5.28 7.73 3.75
N ALA A 83 -4.78 8.91 4.08
CA ALA A 83 -3.65 9.06 5.01
C ALA A 83 -4.01 8.53 6.40
N GLN A 84 -5.23 8.80 6.88
CA GLN A 84 -5.67 8.27 8.16
C GLN A 84 -5.83 6.76 8.12
N ALA A 85 -6.30 6.23 7.00
CA ALA A 85 -6.42 4.78 6.84
C ALA A 85 -5.06 4.09 6.95
N ALA A 86 -4.00 4.72 6.48
CA ALA A 86 -2.66 4.16 6.61
C ALA A 86 -2.25 3.99 8.07
N GLN A 87 -2.62 4.94 8.94
CA GLN A 87 -2.31 4.85 10.37
C GLN A 87 -3.03 3.66 11.02
N VAL A 88 -4.21 3.31 10.52
CA VAL A 88 -4.99 2.20 11.07
C VAL A 88 -4.57 0.86 10.47
N LEU A 89 -4.30 0.83 9.17
CA LEU A 89 -4.05 -0.42 8.45
C LEU A 89 -2.61 -0.92 8.57
N GLU A 90 -1.63 -0.01 8.69
CA GLU A 90 -0.25 -0.46 8.91
C GLU A 90 -0.10 -1.02 10.31
N PRO A 91 0.70 -2.05 10.50
CA PRO A 91 1.65 -2.65 9.56
C PRO A 91 1.10 -3.85 8.77
N GLN A 92 -0.18 -4.17 8.90
CA GLN A 92 -0.75 -5.34 8.24
C GLN A 92 -0.95 -5.14 6.75
N VAL A 93 -1.11 -3.89 6.32
CA VAL A 93 -1.32 -3.53 4.91
C VAL A 93 -0.37 -2.38 4.56
N ARG A 94 0.28 -2.48 3.42
CA ARG A 94 1.11 -1.39 2.89
C ARG A 94 0.22 -0.51 2.01
N LEU A 95 0.28 0.81 2.19
CA LEU A 95 -0.51 1.74 1.38
C LEU A 95 0.37 2.54 0.44
N LEU A 96 0.02 2.51 -0.84
CA LEU A 96 0.73 3.26 -1.88
C LEU A 96 -0.24 4.22 -2.57
N LYS A 97 0.32 5.28 -3.16
CA LYS A 97 -0.40 6.18 -4.06
C LYS A 97 0.32 6.18 -5.40
N VAL A 98 -0.44 6.04 -6.47
CA VAL A 98 0.10 6.07 -7.83
C VAL A 98 -0.59 7.21 -8.59
N ASP A 99 0.20 8.21 -8.93
CA ASP A 99 -0.25 9.32 -9.76
C ASP A 99 -0.30 8.83 -11.21
N THR A 100 -1.50 8.73 -11.76
CA THR A 100 -1.70 8.16 -13.10
C THR A 100 -1.11 9.02 -14.21
N GLU A 101 -0.85 10.31 -13.93
CA GLU A 101 -0.18 11.19 -14.89
C GLU A 101 1.32 10.99 -14.90
N ARG A 102 1.91 10.71 -13.73
CA ARG A 102 3.34 10.46 -13.63
C ARG A 102 3.73 9.04 -13.99
N VAL A 103 2.84 8.08 -13.73
CA VAL A 103 3.10 6.66 -13.97
C VAL A 103 1.98 6.09 -14.83
N PRO A 104 1.85 6.57 -16.07
CA PRO A 104 0.75 6.13 -16.94
C PRO A 104 0.78 4.64 -17.23
N GLU A 105 1.95 4.01 -17.17
CA GLU A 105 2.07 2.57 -17.39
C GLU A 105 1.20 1.76 -16.45
N LEU A 106 1.10 2.17 -15.20
CA LEU A 106 0.31 1.43 -14.22
C LEU A 106 -1.17 1.65 -14.42
N GLY A 107 -1.57 2.87 -14.78
CA GLY A 107 -2.96 3.14 -15.13
C GLY A 107 -3.43 2.29 -16.31
N GLN A 108 -2.56 2.12 -17.29
CA GLN A 108 -2.85 1.30 -18.47
C GLN A 108 -2.86 -0.18 -18.12
N ARG A 109 -1.87 -0.63 -17.36
CA ARG A 109 -1.76 -2.05 -16.98
C ARG A 109 -3.01 -2.55 -16.28
N TYR A 110 -3.57 -1.74 -15.39
CA TYR A 110 -4.73 -2.14 -14.60
C TYR A 110 -6.03 -1.55 -15.12
N GLN A 111 -5.99 -0.92 -16.30
CA GLN A 111 -7.17 -0.39 -16.98
C GLN A 111 -7.97 0.53 -16.07
N ILE A 112 -7.28 1.49 -15.48
CA ILE A 112 -7.91 2.47 -14.60
C ILE A 112 -8.70 3.45 -15.47
N ARG A 113 -10.03 3.41 -15.37
CA ARG A 113 -10.93 4.23 -16.19
C ARG A 113 -11.52 5.40 -15.44
N SER A 114 -11.55 5.33 -14.13
CA SER A 114 -12.03 6.41 -13.28
C SER A 114 -11.12 6.53 -12.09
N ILE A 115 -11.04 7.72 -11.51
CA ILE A 115 -10.24 7.96 -10.32
C ILE A 115 -11.06 8.78 -9.32
N PRO A 116 -10.86 8.57 -8.01
CA PRO A 116 -9.91 7.61 -7.45
C PRO A 116 -10.40 6.17 -7.63
N THR A 117 -9.48 5.27 -7.86
CA THR A 117 -9.74 3.83 -7.84
C THR A 117 -8.71 3.21 -6.92
N MET A 118 -9.18 2.37 -6.00
CA MET A 118 -8.29 1.62 -5.12
C MET A 118 -8.27 0.16 -5.53
N ILE A 119 -7.07 -0.41 -5.59
CA ILE A 119 -6.88 -1.83 -5.83
C ILE A 119 -6.12 -2.41 -4.65
N LEU A 120 -6.59 -3.55 -4.14
CA LEU A 120 -5.85 -4.31 -3.16
C LEU A 120 -5.15 -5.46 -3.85
N PHE A 121 -3.84 -5.54 -3.66
CA PHE A 121 -3.00 -6.60 -4.22
C PHE A 121 -2.64 -7.59 -3.13
N LYS A 122 -2.70 -8.87 -3.46
CA LYS A 122 -2.26 -9.95 -2.59
C LYS A 122 -1.43 -10.92 -3.42
N GLY A 123 -0.22 -11.22 -2.94
CA GLY A 123 0.65 -12.13 -3.66
C GLY A 123 0.99 -11.64 -5.06
N GLY A 124 1.11 -10.34 -5.25
CA GLY A 124 1.44 -9.74 -6.53
C GLY A 124 0.28 -9.61 -7.49
N ARG A 125 -0.94 -9.96 -7.09
CA ARG A 125 -2.12 -9.97 -7.97
C ARG A 125 -3.21 -9.09 -7.42
N GLU A 126 -3.99 -8.54 -8.33
CA GLU A 126 -5.18 -7.77 -7.95
C GLU A 126 -6.19 -8.71 -7.30
N ALA A 127 -6.50 -8.45 -6.03
CA ALA A 127 -7.49 -9.23 -5.27
C ALA A 127 -8.87 -8.59 -5.31
N ALA A 128 -8.93 -7.24 -5.28
CA ALA A 128 -10.19 -6.52 -5.29
C ALA A 128 -9.95 -5.09 -5.73
N ARG A 129 -10.99 -4.44 -6.24
CA ARG A 129 -10.92 -3.01 -6.56
C ARG A 129 -12.24 -2.32 -6.26
N THR A 130 -12.16 -1.03 -5.99
CA THR A 130 -13.33 -0.19 -5.80
C THR A 130 -13.01 1.21 -6.32
N SER A 131 -14.03 1.90 -6.83
CA SER A 131 -13.86 3.24 -7.37
C SER A 131 -14.72 4.24 -6.59
N GLY A 132 -14.27 5.49 -6.58
CA GLY A 132 -14.97 6.57 -5.92
C GLY A 132 -14.38 6.90 -4.57
N ALA A 133 -14.57 8.17 -4.15
CA ALA A 133 -14.06 8.64 -2.87
C ALA A 133 -14.84 8.02 -1.72
N MET A 134 -14.14 7.68 -0.65
CA MET A 134 -14.74 7.11 0.56
C MET A 134 -14.11 7.71 1.80
N PRO A 135 -14.85 7.74 2.92
CA PRO A 135 -14.28 8.17 4.20
C PRO A 135 -13.35 7.10 4.77
N THR A 136 -12.53 7.50 5.74
CA THR A 136 -11.52 6.64 6.36
C THR A 136 -12.09 5.29 6.79
N GLN A 137 -13.22 5.30 7.48
CA GLN A 137 -13.79 4.08 8.02
C GLN A 137 -14.17 3.09 6.92
N ALA A 138 -14.72 3.60 5.81
CA ALA A 138 -15.08 2.77 4.68
C ALA A 138 -13.84 2.18 4.00
N ILE A 139 -12.78 2.97 3.87
CA ILE A 139 -11.52 2.49 3.30
C ILE A 139 -10.96 1.35 4.15
N VAL A 140 -10.92 1.54 5.47
CA VAL A 140 -10.38 0.54 6.39
C VAL A 140 -11.19 -0.75 6.33
N GLN A 141 -12.52 -0.64 6.38
CA GLN A 141 -13.38 -1.81 6.33
C GLN A 141 -13.25 -2.56 5.02
N TRP A 142 -13.23 -1.83 3.92
CA TRP A 142 -13.10 -2.46 2.61
C TRP A 142 -11.76 -3.18 2.48
N ALA A 143 -10.68 -2.53 2.87
CA ALA A 143 -9.35 -3.13 2.77
C ALA A 143 -9.24 -4.39 3.62
N ARG A 144 -9.79 -4.37 4.84
CA ARG A 144 -9.76 -5.54 5.71
C ARG A 144 -10.59 -6.69 5.19
N SER A 145 -11.72 -6.41 4.58
CA SER A 145 -12.56 -7.46 4.03
C SER A 145 -11.95 -8.09 2.78
N ALA A 146 -11.15 -7.34 2.05
CA ALA A 146 -10.51 -7.80 0.81
C ALA A 146 -9.14 -8.43 1.05
N ALA A 147 -8.50 -8.09 2.17
CA ALA A 147 -7.14 -8.56 2.46
C ALA A 147 -7.06 -10.00 2.91
#